data_a39433b092f5d044f7d82f3550008c93
#
_entry.id   a39433b092f5d044f7d82f3550008c93
#
_cell.length_a   1.000
_cell.length_b   1.000
_cell.length_c   1.000
_cell.angle_alpha   90.00
_cell.angle_beta   90.00
_cell.angle_gamma   90.00
#
_symmetry.space_group_name_H-M   'P 1'
#
loop_
_entity.id
_entity.type
_entity.pdbx_description
1 polymer ?
#
loop_
_entity_poly.entity_id
_entity_poly.type
_entity_poly.pdbx_seq_one_letter_code
_entity_poly.pdbx_strand_id
1 'polypeptide(L)'
;MALALSLLLGGAPLRAQSSPKIEISIVANSTSPLVAVRGVLDERPFDELLRSGFPVHLRFRAELWMTGRWFDAVVDHDEWDVVVRFDVIDQTYEVARKSGALVVVLGSYKTFADARAASELAFTPSLTPRVRGRKGYVAVQIDVETLEMSDLAELQRWLRGEAAPAVQGRRNPGTALTKGFRTLVTRLLGGEVRHLEARSGVIDF
;
A
#
# COMPACT_ATOMS: atom_id res chain seq x y z
N MET A 1 18.51 3.71 62.22
CA MET A 1 17.73 4.42 61.19
C MET A 1 18.29 4.01 59.84
N ALA A 2 17.58 3.13 59.13
CA ALA A 2 17.96 2.66 57.80
C ALA A 2 16.97 3.27 56.80
N LEU A 3 17.48 4.12 55.89
CA LEU A 3 16.72 4.76 54.83
C LEU A 3 16.66 3.80 53.64
N ALA A 4 15.48 3.25 53.34
CA ALA A 4 15.22 2.45 52.13
C ALA A 4 14.89 3.38 50.96
N LEU A 5 15.80 3.45 49.97
CA LEU A 5 15.61 4.20 48.72
C LEU A 5 14.96 3.29 47.70
N SER A 6 13.64 3.46 47.50
CA SER A 6 12.87 2.73 46.49
C SER A 6 13.05 3.38 45.11
N LEU A 7 13.82 2.72 44.22
CA LEU A 7 13.92 3.08 42.81
C LEU A 7 12.63 2.64 42.09
N LEU A 8 11.78 3.59 41.71
CA LEU A 8 10.69 3.39 40.77
C LEU A 8 11.27 3.37 39.33
N LEU A 9 11.50 2.17 38.80
CA LEU A 9 11.74 2.00 37.35
C LEU A 9 10.41 2.22 36.60
N GLY A 10 10.22 3.43 36.08
CA GLY A 10 9.18 3.73 35.12
C GLY A 10 9.47 3.02 33.81
N GLY A 11 8.88 1.86 33.59
CA GLY A 11 8.90 1.16 32.32
C GLY A 11 8.09 1.98 31.29
N ALA A 12 8.78 2.62 30.34
CA ALA A 12 8.11 3.18 29.15
C ALA A 12 7.44 2.03 28.38
N PRO A 13 6.18 2.17 27.95
CA PRO A 13 5.54 1.14 27.15
C PRO A 13 6.29 1.01 25.82
N LEU A 14 6.92 -0.13 25.60
CA LEU A 14 7.40 -0.54 24.28
C LEU A 14 6.17 -0.59 23.36
N ARG A 15 6.03 0.40 22.49
CA ARG A 15 5.08 0.32 21.38
C ARG A 15 5.49 -0.86 20.51
N ALA A 16 4.75 -1.95 20.60
CA ALA A 16 4.88 -3.07 19.69
C ALA A 16 4.62 -2.54 18.28
N GLN A 17 5.61 -2.54 17.41
CA GLN A 17 5.43 -2.31 15.99
C GLN A 17 4.54 -3.43 15.49
N SER A 18 3.31 -3.10 15.09
CA SER A 18 2.42 -4.06 14.46
C SER A 18 2.98 -4.41 13.08
N SER A 19 3.21 -5.69 12.83
CA SER A 19 3.60 -6.15 11.50
C SER A 19 2.56 -5.73 10.47
N PRO A 20 2.96 -5.36 9.24
CA PRO A 20 2.06 -5.04 8.16
C PRO A 20 1.03 -6.16 7.95
N LYS A 21 -0.23 -5.81 7.76
CA LYS A 21 -1.32 -6.78 7.63
C LYS A 21 -2.32 -6.35 6.57
N ILE A 22 -2.73 -7.32 5.74
CA ILE A 22 -3.87 -7.19 4.83
C ILE A 22 -5.07 -7.86 5.50
N GLU A 23 -6.19 -7.15 5.56
CA GLU A 23 -7.46 -7.64 6.09
C GLU A 23 -8.47 -7.74 4.94
N ILE A 24 -8.97 -8.95 4.70
CA ILE A 24 -9.99 -9.21 3.68
C ILE A 24 -11.26 -9.62 4.41
N SER A 25 -12.29 -8.80 4.31
CA SER A 25 -13.62 -9.06 4.88
C SER A 25 -14.63 -9.30 3.77
N ILE A 26 -15.43 -10.33 3.88
CA ILE A 26 -16.55 -10.57 2.98
C ILE A 26 -17.82 -10.18 3.72
N VAL A 27 -18.55 -9.22 3.18
CA VAL A 27 -19.82 -8.81 3.75
C VAL A 27 -20.84 -9.93 3.53
N ALA A 28 -21.59 -10.31 4.59
CA ALA A 28 -22.61 -11.35 4.50
C ALA A 28 -23.59 -11.05 3.34
N ASN A 29 -23.88 -12.06 2.54
CA ASN A 29 -24.69 -11.99 1.33
C ASN A 29 -24.12 -11.09 0.19
N SER A 30 -22.83 -10.77 0.22
CA SER A 30 -22.13 -10.07 -0.84
C SER A 30 -20.97 -10.93 -1.35
N THR A 31 -20.76 -10.91 -2.66
CA THR A 31 -19.57 -11.51 -3.29
C THR A 31 -18.41 -10.52 -3.40
N SER A 32 -18.65 -9.27 -2.99
CA SER A 32 -17.66 -8.20 -3.07
C SER A 32 -16.82 -8.17 -1.79
N PRO A 33 -15.51 -8.40 -1.87
CA PRO A 33 -14.62 -8.31 -0.71
C PRO A 33 -14.39 -6.84 -0.33
N LEU A 34 -14.25 -6.59 0.96
CA LEU A 34 -13.72 -5.34 1.48
C LEU A 34 -12.26 -5.57 1.88
N VAL A 35 -11.35 -4.90 1.21
CA VAL A 35 -9.91 -5.01 1.43
C VAL A 35 -9.45 -3.80 2.24
N ALA A 36 -8.85 -4.04 3.40
CA ALA A 36 -8.20 -3.03 4.21
C ALA A 36 -6.75 -3.43 4.49
N VAL A 37 -5.89 -2.46 4.68
CA VAL A 37 -4.49 -2.68 5.04
C VAL A 37 -4.15 -1.96 6.33
N ARG A 38 -3.18 -2.47 7.07
CA ARG A 38 -2.73 -1.88 8.31
C ARG A 38 -1.20 -1.95 8.41
N GLY A 39 -0.58 -0.86 8.86
CA GLY A 39 0.85 -0.84 9.16
C GLY A 39 1.76 -1.07 7.95
N VAL A 40 1.27 -0.83 6.74
CA VAL A 40 2.06 -0.99 5.50
C VAL A 40 3.12 0.10 5.41
N LEU A 41 2.78 1.31 5.82
CA LEU A 41 3.70 2.44 5.87
C LEU A 41 4.18 2.63 7.31
N ASP A 42 5.43 2.21 7.60
CA ASP A 42 6.09 2.51 8.88
C ASP A 42 6.27 4.03 9.04
N GLU A 43 6.04 4.56 10.23
CA GLU A 43 5.99 6.01 10.44
C GLU A 43 7.27 6.75 10.04
N ARG A 44 8.45 6.30 10.50
CA ARG A 44 9.69 7.06 10.32
C ARG A 44 10.28 7.00 8.91
N PRO A 45 10.56 5.83 8.32
CA PRO A 45 11.25 5.77 7.03
C PRO A 45 10.44 6.41 5.90
N PHE A 46 9.12 6.22 5.89
CA PHE A 46 8.27 6.77 4.84
C PHE A 46 8.01 8.27 4.99
N ASP A 47 7.90 8.80 6.22
CA ASP A 47 7.79 10.25 6.43
C ASP A 47 9.04 10.98 5.93
N GLU A 48 10.24 10.45 6.23
CA GLU A 48 11.50 11.01 5.77
C GLU A 48 11.60 10.98 4.24
N LEU A 49 11.19 9.89 3.60
CA LEU A 49 11.17 9.77 2.13
C LEU A 49 10.24 10.79 1.49
N LEU A 50 9.00 10.87 1.97
CA LEU A 50 7.98 11.79 1.45
C LEU A 50 8.44 13.25 1.58
N ARG A 51 8.98 13.66 2.75
CA ARG A 51 9.52 15.01 2.96
C ARG A 51 10.74 15.31 2.11
N SER A 52 11.47 14.28 1.69
CA SER A 52 12.59 14.41 0.74
C SER A 52 12.13 14.48 -0.72
N GLY A 53 10.82 14.50 -0.97
CA GLY A 53 10.21 14.64 -2.30
C GLY A 53 10.02 13.31 -3.04
N PHE A 54 10.13 12.17 -2.35
CA PHE A 54 9.91 10.86 -2.95
C PHE A 54 8.49 10.35 -2.63
N PRO A 55 7.57 10.31 -3.61
CA PRO A 55 6.25 9.74 -3.41
C PRO A 55 6.31 8.24 -3.13
N VAL A 56 5.37 7.76 -2.33
CA VAL A 56 5.17 6.34 -2.06
C VAL A 56 3.98 5.85 -2.85
N HIS A 57 4.16 4.75 -3.56
CA HIS A 57 3.16 4.09 -4.38
C HIS A 57 2.83 2.71 -3.79
N LEU A 58 1.58 2.50 -3.46
CA LEU A 58 1.02 1.23 -3.04
C LEU A 58 0.22 0.68 -4.22
N ARG A 59 0.70 -0.40 -4.82
CA ARG A 59 0.00 -1.10 -5.89
C ARG A 59 -0.71 -2.31 -5.32
N PHE A 60 -2.00 -2.37 -5.54
CA PHE A 60 -2.87 -3.45 -5.08
C PHE A 60 -3.34 -4.29 -6.26
N ARG A 61 -3.37 -5.60 -6.06
CA ARG A 61 -3.99 -6.55 -6.96
C ARG A 61 -4.84 -7.52 -6.15
N ALA A 62 -6.13 -7.58 -6.46
CA ALA A 62 -7.07 -8.55 -5.90
C ALA A 62 -7.45 -9.56 -6.99
N GLU A 63 -7.41 -10.83 -6.68
CA GLU A 63 -7.75 -11.93 -7.58
C GLU A 63 -8.85 -12.79 -6.98
N LEU A 64 -9.85 -13.09 -7.78
CA LEU A 64 -10.89 -14.06 -7.45
C LEU A 64 -10.48 -15.43 -7.97
N TRP A 65 -10.30 -16.37 -7.07
CA TRP A 65 -9.92 -17.73 -7.35
C TRP A 65 -11.10 -18.67 -7.14
N MET A 66 -11.35 -19.57 -8.09
CA MET A 66 -12.30 -20.66 -7.95
C MET A 66 -11.57 -21.96 -7.64
N THR A 67 -12.06 -22.68 -6.61
CA THR A 67 -11.51 -23.98 -6.24
C THR A 67 -11.87 -25.03 -7.28
N GLY A 68 -10.85 -25.72 -7.77
CA GLY A 68 -11.00 -26.81 -8.72
C GLY A 68 -10.74 -28.18 -8.11
N ARG A 69 -11.06 -29.25 -8.83
CA ARG A 69 -10.78 -30.63 -8.37
C ARG A 69 -9.29 -30.92 -8.29
N TRP A 70 -8.51 -30.34 -9.21
CA TRP A 70 -7.08 -30.60 -9.35
C TRP A 70 -6.27 -29.32 -9.15
N PHE A 71 -6.76 -28.21 -9.66
CA PHE A 71 -6.09 -26.92 -9.59
C PHE A 71 -7.13 -25.81 -9.39
N ASP A 72 -6.76 -24.82 -8.62
CA ASP A 72 -7.52 -23.56 -8.51
C ASP A 72 -7.22 -22.68 -9.72
N ALA A 73 -8.18 -21.86 -10.12
CA ALA A 73 -8.06 -20.98 -11.27
C ALA A 73 -8.49 -19.56 -10.94
N VAL A 74 -7.72 -18.58 -11.40
CA VAL A 74 -8.13 -17.16 -11.37
C VAL A 74 -9.26 -16.98 -12.39
N VAL A 75 -10.37 -16.41 -11.95
CA VAL A 75 -11.54 -16.16 -12.80
C VAL A 75 -11.79 -14.68 -13.04
N ASP A 76 -11.27 -13.82 -12.15
CA ASP A 76 -11.34 -12.37 -12.30
C ASP A 76 -10.24 -11.69 -11.47
N HIS A 77 -9.90 -10.45 -11.79
CA HIS A 77 -8.97 -9.64 -11.02
C HIS A 77 -9.30 -8.16 -11.16
N ASP A 78 -8.91 -7.38 -10.17
CA ASP A 78 -8.98 -5.92 -10.17
C ASP A 78 -7.68 -5.35 -9.58
N GLU A 79 -7.27 -4.19 -10.08
CA GLU A 79 -6.06 -3.50 -9.67
C GLU A 79 -6.38 -2.03 -9.34
N TRP A 80 -5.81 -1.56 -8.25
CA TRP A 80 -5.86 -0.15 -7.89
C TRP A 80 -4.55 0.28 -7.24
N ASP A 81 -4.33 1.58 -7.30
CA ASP A 81 -3.14 2.21 -6.77
C ASP A 81 -3.51 3.24 -5.71
N VAL A 82 -2.67 3.38 -4.70
CA VAL A 82 -2.71 4.50 -3.75
C VAL A 82 -1.36 5.18 -3.77
N VAL A 83 -1.36 6.49 -3.99
CA VAL A 83 -0.15 7.32 -3.98
C VAL A 83 -0.23 8.28 -2.82
N VAL A 84 0.86 8.35 -2.06
CA VAL A 84 1.08 9.36 -1.02
C VAL A 84 2.23 10.24 -1.46
N ARG A 85 2.04 11.56 -1.46
CA ARG A 85 3.09 12.54 -1.76
C ARG A 85 3.08 13.67 -0.73
N PHE A 86 4.22 14.31 -0.52
CA PHE A 86 4.32 15.51 0.31
C PHE A 86 4.39 16.75 -0.58
N ASP A 87 3.48 17.70 -0.35
CA ASP A 87 3.52 19.01 -0.96
C ASP A 87 4.37 19.94 -0.09
N VAL A 88 5.52 20.38 -0.65
CA VAL A 88 6.49 21.21 0.06
C VAL A 88 5.98 22.65 0.26
N ILE A 89 5.11 23.12 -0.64
CA ILE A 89 4.57 24.49 -0.58
C ILE A 89 3.53 24.57 0.53
N ASP A 90 2.54 23.68 0.48
CA ASP A 90 1.44 23.66 1.43
C ASP A 90 1.76 22.91 2.74
N GLN A 91 2.93 22.26 2.79
CA GLN A 91 3.38 21.43 3.92
C GLN A 91 2.31 20.38 4.31
N THR A 92 1.76 19.71 3.30
CA THR A 92 0.72 18.69 3.45
C THR A 92 1.06 17.40 2.75
N TYR A 93 0.50 16.30 3.24
CA TYR A 93 0.53 15.00 2.58
C TYR A 93 -0.75 14.83 1.78
N GLU A 94 -0.63 14.68 0.47
CA GLU A 94 -1.76 14.37 -0.40
C GLU A 94 -1.84 12.86 -0.62
N VAL A 95 -3.05 12.33 -0.51
CA VAL A 95 -3.34 10.92 -0.76
C VAL A 95 -4.34 10.82 -1.91
N ALA A 96 -3.98 10.08 -2.94
CA ALA A 96 -4.83 9.81 -4.09
C ALA A 96 -4.94 8.32 -4.36
N ARG A 97 -6.11 7.88 -4.84
CA ARG A 97 -6.36 6.50 -5.28
C ARG A 97 -6.76 6.49 -6.73
N LYS A 98 -6.24 5.54 -7.50
CA LYS A 98 -6.63 5.26 -8.88
C LYS A 98 -7.17 3.84 -8.98
N SER A 99 -8.31 3.69 -9.67
CA SER A 99 -8.87 2.41 -10.05
C SER A 99 -9.32 2.52 -11.51
N GLY A 100 -8.70 1.75 -12.39
CA GLY A 100 -8.86 1.91 -13.82
C GLY A 100 -8.52 3.33 -14.31
N ALA A 101 -9.45 4.02 -14.95
CA ALA A 101 -9.29 5.41 -15.42
C ALA A 101 -9.68 6.45 -14.35
N LEU A 102 -10.29 6.05 -13.23
CA LEU A 102 -10.79 6.96 -12.22
C LEU A 102 -9.68 7.26 -11.20
N VAL A 103 -9.37 8.55 -11.03
CA VAL A 103 -8.50 9.04 -9.97
C VAL A 103 -9.32 9.83 -8.96
N VAL A 104 -9.18 9.49 -7.70
CA VAL A 104 -9.88 10.13 -6.57
C VAL A 104 -8.85 10.65 -5.59
N VAL A 105 -8.84 11.95 -5.33
CA VAL A 105 -8.06 12.53 -4.22
C VAL A 105 -8.80 12.24 -2.92
N LEU A 106 -8.18 11.45 -2.04
CA LEU A 106 -8.77 11.08 -0.74
C LEU A 106 -8.66 12.22 0.27
N GLY A 107 -7.68 13.10 0.09
CA GLY A 107 -7.50 14.31 0.89
C GLY A 107 -6.06 14.80 0.95
N SER A 108 -5.92 15.98 1.60
CA SER A 108 -4.64 16.58 1.98
C SER A 108 -4.58 16.68 3.50
N TYR A 109 -3.51 16.19 4.10
CA TYR A 109 -3.39 15.99 5.54
C TYR A 109 -2.17 16.74 6.09
N LYS A 110 -2.29 17.32 7.27
CA LYS A 110 -1.18 18.03 7.93
C LYS A 110 -0.17 17.08 8.57
N THR A 111 -0.57 15.87 8.91
CA THR A 111 0.30 14.89 9.55
C THR A 111 0.45 13.64 8.69
N PHE A 112 1.62 13.00 8.78
CA PHE A 112 1.85 11.72 8.11
C PHE A 112 0.93 10.61 8.68
N ALA A 113 0.61 10.66 9.97
CA ALA A 113 -0.29 9.69 10.60
C ALA A 113 -1.69 9.72 9.98
N ASP A 114 -2.25 10.92 9.71
CA ASP A 114 -3.55 11.06 9.06
C ASP A 114 -3.51 10.61 7.59
N ALA A 115 -2.45 10.96 6.86
CA ALA A 115 -2.25 10.52 5.48
C ALA A 115 -2.11 9.00 5.39
N ARG A 116 -1.37 8.38 6.32
CA ARG A 116 -1.26 6.94 6.43
C ARG A 116 -2.63 6.31 6.69
N ALA A 117 -3.40 6.82 7.66
CA ALA A 117 -4.74 6.32 7.92
C ALA A 117 -5.65 6.41 6.69
N ALA A 118 -5.53 7.48 5.90
CA ALA A 118 -6.27 7.64 4.66
C ALA A 118 -5.81 6.66 3.56
N SER A 119 -4.51 6.36 3.47
CA SER A 119 -3.98 5.37 2.52
C SER A 119 -4.39 3.93 2.87
N GLU A 120 -4.72 3.67 4.14
CA GLU A 120 -5.18 2.39 4.67
C GLU A 120 -6.71 2.22 4.63
N LEU A 121 -7.46 3.21 4.10
CA LEU A 121 -8.91 3.13 3.98
C LEU A 121 -9.33 1.92 3.14
N ALA A 122 -10.32 1.21 3.65
CA ALA A 122 -10.86 0.04 2.99
C ALA A 122 -11.40 0.36 1.59
N PHE A 123 -11.18 -0.57 0.66
CA PHE A 123 -11.60 -0.49 -0.73
C PHE A 123 -12.30 -1.79 -1.12
N THR A 124 -13.34 -1.66 -1.95
CA THR A 124 -14.05 -2.79 -2.53
C THR A 124 -13.64 -2.93 -3.99
N PRO A 125 -12.78 -3.92 -4.33
CA PRO A 125 -12.43 -4.18 -5.72
C PRO A 125 -13.62 -4.70 -6.51
N SER A 126 -13.63 -4.41 -7.82
CA SER A 126 -14.69 -4.81 -8.74
C SER A 126 -14.45 -6.24 -9.25
N LEU A 127 -14.75 -7.23 -8.39
CA LEU A 127 -14.61 -8.64 -8.73
C LEU A 127 -15.97 -9.25 -9.02
N THR A 128 -16.09 -9.93 -10.18
CA THR A 128 -17.33 -10.54 -10.62
C THR A 128 -17.16 -12.05 -10.80
N PRO A 129 -17.82 -12.88 -9.98
CA PRO A 129 -17.80 -14.31 -10.17
C PRO A 129 -18.57 -14.67 -11.44
N ARG A 130 -17.91 -15.33 -12.40
CA ARG A 130 -18.54 -15.74 -13.68
C ARG A 130 -19.50 -16.93 -13.52
N VAL A 131 -19.39 -17.65 -12.42
CA VAL A 131 -20.18 -18.86 -12.15
C VAL A 131 -20.67 -18.80 -10.72
N ARG A 132 -21.99 -18.90 -10.51
CA ARG A 132 -22.60 -18.97 -9.19
C ARG A 132 -22.62 -20.40 -8.63
N GLY A 133 -22.69 -20.53 -7.31
CA GLY A 133 -22.79 -21.83 -6.62
C GLY A 133 -21.48 -22.62 -6.61
N ARG A 134 -20.35 -21.97 -6.78
CA ARG A 134 -19.01 -22.57 -6.66
C ARG A 134 -18.23 -21.96 -5.49
N LYS A 135 -17.34 -22.77 -4.92
CA LYS A 135 -16.43 -22.33 -3.86
C LYS A 135 -15.21 -21.64 -4.45
N GLY A 136 -14.74 -20.62 -3.76
CA GLY A 136 -13.55 -19.91 -4.13
C GLY A 136 -13.02 -19.05 -2.97
N TYR A 137 -12.03 -18.22 -3.25
CA TYR A 137 -11.44 -17.29 -2.30
C TYR A 137 -10.89 -16.07 -3.03
N VAL A 138 -10.65 -15.00 -2.28
CA VAL A 138 -9.98 -13.80 -2.77
C VAL A 138 -8.55 -13.77 -2.27
N ALA A 139 -7.58 -13.61 -3.18
CA ALA A 139 -6.18 -13.33 -2.86
C ALA A 139 -5.90 -11.85 -3.12
N VAL A 140 -5.17 -11.20 -2.23
CA VAL A 140 -4.76 -9.79 -2.36
C VAL A 140 -3.26 -9.70 -2.22
N GLN A 141 -2.63 -9.00 -3.15
CA GLN A 141 -1.22 -8.66 -3.16
C GLN A 141 -1.04 -7.15 -3.08
N ILE A 142 -0.01 -6.71 -2.39
CA ILE A 142 0.38 -5.30 -2.29
C ILE A 142 1.88 -5.20 -2.53
N ASP A 143 2.25 -4.38 -3.51
CA ASP A 143 3.62 -3.96 -3.73
C ASP A 143 3.78 -2.51 -3.27
N VAL A 144 4.74 -2.27 -2.38
CA VAL A 144 5.09 -0.93 -1.90
C VAL A 144 6.34 -0.47 -2.63
N GLU A 145 6.19 0.55 -3.44
CA GLU A 145 7.27 1.12 -4.25
C GLU A 145 7.50 2.59 -3.89
N THR A 146 8.73 3.03 -3.97
CA THR A 146 9.07 4.46 -3.94
C THR A 146 9.37 4.89 -5.37
N LEU A 147 8.69 5.94 -5.82
CA LEU A 147 8.88 6.46 -7.17
C LEU A 147 10.16 7.30 -7.25
N GLU A 148 10.95 7.12 -8.31
CA GLU A 148 12.11 7.97 -8.58
C GLU A 148 11.68 9.36 -9.06
N MET A 149 12.57 10.36 -8.88
CA MET A 149 12.30 11.73 -9.34
C MET A 149 12.11 11.82 -10.86
N SER A 150 12.71 10.90 -11.65
CA SER A 150 12.49 10.75 -13.08
C SER A 150 11.04 10.39 -13.43
N ASP A 151 10.34 9.73 -12.53
CA ASP A 151 8.97 9.26 -12.74
C ASP A 151 7.92 10.29 -12.30
N LEU A 152 8.35 11.39 -11.67
CA LEU A 152 7.46 12.46 -11.20
C LEU A 152 6.63 13.10 -12.34
N ALA A 153 7.22 13.31 -13.50
CA ALA A 153 6.50 13.84 -14.66
C ALA A 153 5.46 12.84 -15.20
N GLU A 154 5.77 11.55 -15.10
CA GLU A 154 4.85 10.47 -15.45
C GLU A 154 3.75 10.33 -14.40
N LEU A 155 4.10 10.41 -13.11
CA LEU A 155 3.14 10.45 -12.01
C LEU A 155 2.16 11.63 -12.13
N GLN A 156 2.63 12.83 -12.48
CA GLN A 156 1.76 13.98 -12.69
C GLN A 156 0.78 13.76 -13.84
N ARG A 157 1.21 13.17 -14.95
CA ARG A 157 0.34 12.78 -16.07
C ARG A 157 -0.66 11.70 -15.65
N TRP A 158 -0.20 10.74 -14.87
CA TRP A 158 -1.01 9.68 -14.30
C TRP A 158 -2.11 10.22 -13.37
N LEU A 159 -1.77 11.14 -12.46
CA LEU A 159 -2.74 11.79 -11.55
C LEU A 159 -3.78 12.64 -12.29
N ARG A 160 -3.42 13.19 -13.47
CA ARG A 160 -4.37 13.90 -14.34
C ARG A 160 -5.24 12.98 -15.20
N GLY A 161 -5.04 11.68 -15.12
CA GLY A 161 -5.77 10.71 -15.95
C GLY A 161 -5.36 10.68 -17.42
N GLU A 162 -4.24 11.35 -17.79
CA GLU A 162 -3.82 11.55 -19.18
C GLU A 162 -3.03 10.38 -19.78
N ALA A 163 -2.60 9.40 -18.96
CA ALA A 163 -1.85 8.25 -19.45
C ALA A 163 -2.17 6.97 -18.69
N ALA A 164 -2.41 5.90 -19.42
CA ALA A 164 -2.19 4.56 -18.88
C ALA A 164 -0.68 4.38 -18.73
N PRO A 165 -0.13 3.99 -17.56
CA PRO A 165 1.30 3.78 -17.42
C PRO A 165 1.70 2.59 -18.28
N ALA A 166 2.44 2.85 -19.35
CA ALA A 166 3.25 1.82 -19.96
C ALA A 166 4.42 1.57 -19.02
N VAL A 167 4.21 0.74 -18.00
CA VAL A 167 5.29 0.24 -17.14
C VAL A 167 6.08 -0.77 -17.94
N GLN A 168 6.86 -0.30 -18.88
CA GLN A 168 8.00 -1.03 -19.41
C GLN A 168 9.24 -0.52 -18.70
N GLY A 169 9.77 -1.38 -17.82
CA GLY A 169 11.03 -1.17 -17.16
C GLY A 169 12.15 -0.87 -18.17
N ARG A 170 12.38 0.39 -18.51
CA ARG A 170 13.60 0.83 -19.17
C ARG A 170 14.64 1.13 -18.11
N ARG A 171 15.54 0.17 -17.95
CA ARG A 171 16.84 0.42 -17.35
C ARG A 171 17.56 1.48 -18.17
N ASN A 172 17.64 2.69 -17.65
CA ASN A 172 18.66 3.64 -18.09
C ASN A 172 19.84 3.54 -17.12
N PRO A 173 21.00 3.03 -17.57
CA PRO A 173 22.20 3.02 -16.75
C PRO A 173 22.88 4.38 -16.87
N GLY A 174 22.82 5.18 -15.83
CA GLY A 174 23.75 6.28 -15.74
C GLY A 174 23.24 7.57 -15.17
N THR A 175 23.23 7.69 -13.87
CA THR A 175 23.62 8.91 -13.17
C THR A 175 23.98 8.58 -11.72
N ALA A 176 24.95 9.31 -11.15
CA ALA A 176 25.42 9.14 -9.78
C ALA A 176 24.30 9.35 -8.72
N LEU A 177 23.22 10.02 -9.09
CA LEU A 177 22.00 10.23 -8.31
C LEU A 177 21.26 8.90 -8.03
N THR A 178 21.23 7.97 -8.99
CA THR A 178 20.58 6.66 -8.81
C THR A 178 21.30 5.79 -7.78
N LYS A 179 22.61 5.93 -7.63
CA LYS A 179 23.37 5.21 -6.60
C LYS A 179 23.05 5.71 -5.19
N GLY A 180 22.98 7.02 -4.99
CA GLY A 180 22.62 7.65 -3.70
C GLY A 180 21.19 7.31 -3.31
N PHE A 181 20.25 7.39 -4.23
CA PHE A 181 18.84 7.04 -4.05
C PHE A 181 18.68 5.56 -3.69
N ARG A 182 19.28 4.67 -4.48
CA ARG A 182 19.22 3.21 -4.20
C ARG A 182 19.79 2.86 -2.82
N THR A 183 20.85 3.56 -2.40
CA THR A 183 21.44 3.40 -1.06
C THR A 183 20.49 3.93 0.02
N LEU A 184 19.78 5.02 -0.23
CA LEU A 184 18.84 5.64 0.70
C LEU A 184 17.57 4.78 0.84
N VAL A 185 17.00 4.31 -0.27
CA VAL A 185 15.87 3.36 -0.29
C VAL A 185 16.27 2.04 0.37
N THR A 186 17.44 1.48 0.02
CA THR A 186 17.97 0.26 0.62
C THR A 186 18.19 0.43 2.14
N ARG A 187 18.65 1.59 2.58
CA ARG A 187 18.92 1.89 3.98
C ARG A 187 17.63 2.14 4.79
N LEU A 188 16.65 2.81 4.19
CA LEU A 188 15.39 3.17 4.86
C LEU A 188 14.34 2.04 4.79
N LEU A 189 14.28 1.32 3.69
CA LEU A 189 13.29 0.27 3.47
C LEU A 189 13.86 -1.16 3.60
N GLY A 190 15.15 -1.31 3.94
CA GLY A 190 15.78 -2.62 4.03
C GLY A 190 16.06 -3.29 2.68
N GLY A 191 16.01 -2.50 1.57
CA GLY A 191 16.44 -2.97 0.24
C GLY A 191 15.44 -3.80 -0.54
N GLU A 192 14.25 -4.03 -0.02
CA GLU A 192 13.23 -4.83 -0.70
C GLU A 192 11.99 -3.97 -1.00
N VAL A 193 11.48 -4.10 -2.23
CA VAL A 193 10.08 -3.80 -2.52
C VAL A 193 9.27 -4.63 -1.52
N ARG A 194 8.53 -3.99 -0.62
CA ARG A 194 7.72 -4.74 0.34
C ARG A 194 6.58 -5.38 -0.42
N HIS A 195 6.64 -6.68 -0.53
CA HIS A 195 5.57 -7.50 -1.08
C HIS A 195 4.78 -8.10 0.08
N LEU A 196 3.47 -7.89 0.08
CA LEU A 196 2.54 -8.44 1.06
C LEU A 196 1.47 -9.23 0.33
N GLU A 197 1.10 -10.39 0.86
CA GLU A 197 0.06 -11.23 0.32
C GLU A 197 -0.88 -11.71 1.45
N ALA A 198 -2.17 -11.77 1.15
CA ALA A 198 -3.16 -12.39 2.01
C ALA A 198 -4.26 -13.09 1.21
N ARG A 199 -4.92 -14.07 1.83
CA ARG A 199 -6.05 -14.79 1.26
C ARG A 199 -7.25 -14.74 2.21
N SER A 200 -8.44 -14.65 1.67
CA SER A 200 -9.66 -14.83 2.43
C SER A 200 -9.86 -16.31 2.79
N GLY A 201 -10.80 -16.59 3.69
CA GLY A 201 -11.39 -17.92 3.79
C GLY A 201 -12.11 -18.31 2.49
N VAL A 202 -12.44 -19.59 2.36
CA VAL A 202 -13.24 -20.09 1.25
C VAL A 202 -14.68 -19.61 1.41
N ILE A 203 -15.25 -19.09 0.34
CA ILE A 203 -16.61 -18.54 0.26
C ILE A 203 -17.38 -19.20 -0.88
N ASP A 204 -18.71 -19.19 -0.79
CA ASP A 204 -19.62 -19.65 -1.84
C ASP A 204 -20.05 -18.42 -2.67
N PHE A 205 -19.86 -18.47 -3.98
CA PHE A 205 -20.18 -17.40 -4.94
C PHE A 205 -21.51 -17.65 -5.68
#